data_a79edd7dcbdfdad362bb45bc091cbb71
#
_entry.id   a79edd7dcbdfdad362bb45bc091cbb71
#
_cell.length_a   1.000
_cell.length_b   1.000
_cell.length_c   1.000
_cell.angle_alpha   90.00
_cell.angle_beta   90.00
_cell.angle_gamma   90.00
#
_symmetry.space_group_name_H-M   'P 1'
#
loop_
_entity.id
_entity.type
_entity.pdbx_description
1 polymer ?
#
loop_
_entity_poly.entity_id
_entity_poly.type
_entity_poly.pdbx_seq_one_letter_code
_entity_poly.pdbx_strand_id
1 'polypeptide(L)'
;MRPVTTVNVDRPQRGFGEWTYLGPIIKGLMVTLRHFLRNLFGQQDVATIQYPEEVRQYSERMRGRHILTTRDDGLLRCVACYMCETACPADCITIVADEDPEATVEWEKLPVSFEIDLLRCVFCGFCVDACPKQALIMSRKHEMVFTTREEAVVGIDDLRQKGPIEDEDLGYRPYY
;
A
#
# COMPACT_ATOMS: atom_id res chain seq x y z
N MET A 1 32.13 -19.79 9.84
CA MET A 1 31.51 -19.86 8.50
C MET A 1 30.90 -21.26 8.35
N ARG A 2 29.60 -21.37 8.09
CA ARG A 2 28.97 -22.66 7.81
C ARG A 2 29.33 -23.08 6.39
N PRO A 3 29.70 -24.37 6.14
CA PRO A 3 30.01 -24.82 4.80
C PRO A 3 28.78 -24.69 3.90
N VAL A 4 28.95 -24.14 2.71
CA VAL A 4 27.89 -24.05 1.71
C VAL A 4 27.65 -25.47 1.19
N THR A 5 26.48 -26.04 1.51
CA THR A 5 26.07 -27.35 1.01
C THR A 5 25.57 -27.16 -0.42
N THR A 6 26.37 -27.61 -1.40
CA THR A 6 25.93 -27.64 -2.79
C THR A 6 24.95 -28.78 -3.00
N VAL A 7 23.73 -28.47 -3.39
CA VAL A 7 22.72 -29.47 -3.78
C VAL A 7 22.91 -29.73 -5.29
N ASN A 8 23.31 -30.95 -5.64
CA ASN A 8 23.30 -31.38 -7.03
C ASN A 8 21.86 -31.61 -7.47
N VAL A 9 21.37 -30.79 -8.37
CA VAL A 9 20.06 -30.98 -8.99
C VAL A 9 20.24 -31.84 -10.22
N ASP A 10 19.83 -33.12 -10.12
CA ASP A 10 19.80 -34.01 -11.28
C ASP A 10 18.73 -33.54 -12.26
N ARG A 11 19.17 -33.13 -13.44
CA ARG A 11 18.25 -32.80 -14.54
C ARG A 11 17.82 -34.09 -15.21
N PRO A 12 16.50 -34.36 -15.27
CA PRO A 12 16.02 -35.55 -15.98
C PRO A 12 16.51 -35.55 -17.42
N GLN A 13 17.00 -36.70 -17.87
CA GLN A 13 17.45 -36.88 -19.26
C GLN A 13 16.26 -36.74 -20.20
N ARG A 14 16.32 -35.81 -21.14
CA ARG A 14 15.26 -35.57 -22.10
C ARG A 14 15.16 -36.75 -23.07
N GLY A 15 14.00 -37.41 -23.11
CA GLY A 15 13.68 -38.42 -24.11
C GLY A 15 13.53 -37.82 -25.51
N PHE A 16 13.59 -38.68 -26.56
CA PHE A 16 13.42 -38.23 -27.96
C PHE A 16 12.13 -37.44 -28.21
N GLY A 17 11.03 -37.80 -27.52
CA GLY A 17 9.76 -37.07 -27.59
C GLY A 17 9.80 -35.66 -26.98
N GLU A 18 10.66 -35.43 -25.98
CA GLU A 18 10.88 -34.12 -25.40
C GLU A 18 11.82 -33.25 -26.23
N TRP A 19 12.72 -33.90 -26.98
CA TRP A 19 13.64 -33.23 -27.90
C TRP A 19 12.91 -32.61 -29.10
N THR A 20 11.83 -33.24 -29.58
CA THR A 20 11.00 -32.71 -30.68
C THR A 20 10.10 -31.56 -30.27
N TYR A 21 9.97 -31.28 -28.98
CA TYR A 21 9.08 -30.23 -28.40
C TYR A 21 7.59 -30.29 -28.81
N LEU A 22 7.21 -31.22 -29.69
CA LEU A 22 5.84 -31.34 -30.18
C LEU A 22 4.83 -31.74 -29.08
N GLY A 23 5.21 -32.70 -28.23
CA GLY A 23 4.37 -33.11 -27.12
C GLY A 23 4.04 -31.99 -26.12
N PRO A 24 5.03 -31.26 -25.58
CA PRO A 24 4.82 -30.08 -24.74
C PRO A 24 4.02 -28.96 -25.42
N ILE A 25 4.23 -28.71 -26.71
CA ILE A 25 3.49 -27.70 -27.49
C ILE A 25 2.02 -28.08 -27.59
N ILE A 26 1.71 -29.32 -27.99
CA ILE A 26 0.32 -29.80 -28.09
C ILE A 26 -0.36 -29.73 -26.72
N LYS A 27 0.32 -30.14 -25.66
CA LYS A 27 -0.21 -30.07 -24.30
C LYS A 27 -0.53 -28.63 -23.87
N GLY A 28 0.35 -27.68 -24.19
CA GLY A 28 0.13 -26.27 -23.95
C GLY A 28 -1.06 -25.71 -24.73
N LEU A 29 -1.18 -26.05 -26.02
CA LEU A 29 -2.30 -25.68 -26.88
C LEU A 29 -3.63 -26.26 -26.38
N MET A 30 -3.63 -27.47 -25.89
CA MET A 30 -4.83 -28.09 -25.30
C MET A 30 -5.30 -27.35 -24.04
N VAL A 31 -4.41 -26.85 -23.21
CA VAL A 31 -4.75 -26.04 -22.04
C VAL A 31 -5.42 -24.72 -22.45
N THR A 32 -4.81 -24.01 -23.38
CA THR A 32 -5.37 -22.73 -23.88
C THR A 32 -6.70 -22.93 -24.62
N LEU A 33 -6.80 -23.98 -25.44
CA LEU A 33 -8.04 -24.33 -26.10
C LEU A 33 -9.18 -24.67 -25.13
N ARG A 34 -8.86 -25.39 -24.05
CA ARG A 34 -9.84 -25.71 -23.00
C ARG A 34 -10.35 -24.42 -22.33
N HIS A 35 -9.46 -23.47 -21.99
CA HIS A 35 -9.87 -22.18 -21.41
C HIS A 35 -10.72 -21.38 -22.41
N PHE A 36 -10.33 -21.35 -23.66
CA PHE A 36 -11.09 -20.68 -24.72
C PHE A 36 -12.52 -21.25 -24.84
N LEU A 37 -12.65 -22.57 -24.92
CA LEU A 37 -13.95 -23.21 -25.02
C LEU A 37 -14.82 -23.00 -23.77
N ARG A 38 -14.23 -23.04 -22.58
CA ARG A 38 -14.97 -22.75 -21.35
C ARG A 38 -15.52 -21.32 -21.33
N ASN A 39 -14.73 -20.36 -21.74
CA ASN A 39 -15.16 -18.96 -21.81
C ASN A 39 -16.21 -18.74 -22.93
N LEU A 40 -16.09 -19.42 -24.05
CA LEU A 40 -17.03 -19.32 -25.15
C LEU A 40 -18.41 -19.90 -24.78
N PHE A 41 -18.46 -21.00 -24.02
CA PHE A 41 -19.70 -21.67 -23.60
C PHE A 41 -20.27 -21.17 -22.26
N GLY A 42 -19.88 -19.97 -21.80
CA GLY A 42 -20.53 -19.26 -20.71
C GLY A 42 -20.04 -19.59 -19.31
N GLN A 43 -19.00 -20.42 -19.15
CA GLN A 43 -18.29 -20.54 -17.90
C GLN A 43 -17.24 -19.43 -17.83
N GLN A 44 -17.69 -18.19 -17.60
CA GLN A 44 -16.83 -17.01 -17.53
C GLN A 44 -15.82 -17.14 -16.37
N ASP A 45 -14.68 -17.75 -16.66
CA ASP A 45 -13.56 -17.91 -15.75
C ASP A 45 -12.57 -16.73 -15.92
N VAL A 46 -13.11 -15.55 -16.24
CA VAL A 46 -12.35 -14.35 -16.54
C VAL A 46 -12.32 -13.48 -15.29
N ALA A 47 -11.14 -13.32 -14.72
CA ALA A 47 -10.92 -12.49 -13.52
C ALA A 47 -10.80 -10.97 -13.85
N THR A 48 -11.29 -10.54 -15.01
CA THR A 48 -11.30 -9.12 -15.39
C THR A 48 -12.43 -8.38 -14.70
N ILE A 49 -12.10 -7.21 -14.14
CA ILE A 49 -13.05 -6.29 -13.51
C ILE A 49 -13.30 -5.16 -14.48
N GLN A 50 -14.56 -4.79 -14.66
CA GLN A 50 -14.98 -3.71 -15.57
C GLN A 50 -14.84 -2.35 -14.82
N TYR A 51 -13.60 -1.90 -14.63
CA TYR A 51 -13.34 -0.58 -14.07
C TYR A 51 -13.71 0.50 -15.12
N PRO A 52 -14.38 1.63 -14.76
CA PRO A 52 -14.70 2.06 -13.38
C PRO A 52 -16.06 1.59 -12.83
N GLU A 53 -16.88 0.85 -13.63
CA GLU A 53 -18.23 0.41 -13.24
C GLU A 53 -18.19 -0.58 -12.07
N GLU A 54 -17.15 -1.42 -12.06
CA GLU A 54 -16.87 -2.33 -10.96
C GLU A 54 -15.52 -2.01 -10.35
N VAL A 55 -15.50 -1.69 -9.07
CA VAL A 55 -14.27 -1.43 -8.31
C VAL A 55 -13.88 -2.67 -7.51
N ARG A 56 -12.61 -3.04 -7.60
CA ARG A 56 -12.08 -4.16 -6.83
C ARG A 56 -12.10 -3.84 -5.33
N GLN A 57 -12.64 -4.76 -4.55
CA GLN A 57 -12.52 -4.68 -3.09
C GLN A 57 -11.09 -5.07 -2.68
N TYR A 58 -10.39 -4.12 -2.07
CA TYR A 58 -9.04 -4.31 -1.58
C TYR A 58 -9.05 -4.86 -0.15
N SER A 59 -8.01 -5.62 0.18
CA SER A 59 -7.79 -6.15 1.51
C SER A 59 -7.63 -5.02 2.54
N GLU A 60 -7.96 -5.30 3.81
CA GLU A 60 -7.71 -4.43 4.96
C GLU A 60 -6.22 -4.09 5.17
N ARG A 61 -5.33 -4.84 4.53
CA ARG A 61 -3.88 -4.60 4.56
C ARG A 61 -3.39 -3.68 3.44
N MET A 62 -4.29 -3.12 2.65
CA MET A 62 -3.91 -2.23 1.58
C MET A 62 -3.29 -0.95 2.13
N ARG A 63 -2.19 -0.54 1.52
CA ARG A 63 -1.44 0.67 1.86
C ARG A 63 -1.66 1.72 0.77
N GLY A 64 -2.80 2.41 0.85
CA GLY A 64 -3.12 3.52 -0.04
C GLY A 64 -2.78 4.88 0.58
N ARG A 65 -3.59 5.89 0.31
CA ARG A 65 -3.33 7.28 0.73
C ARG A 65 -3.27 7.39 2.25
N HIS A 66 -2.32 8.20 2.74
CA HIS A 66 -2.18 8.54 4.15
C HIS A 66 -3.32 9.42 4.64
N ILE A 67 -3.71 9.23 5.90
CA ILE A 67 -4.69 10.05 6.59
C ILE A 67 -4.13 10.38 7.98
N LEU A 68 -4.18 11.67 8.35
CA LEU A 68 -3.93 12.14 9.70
C LEU A 68 -5.23 12.12 10.49
N THR A 69 -5.28 11.27 11.51
CA THR A 69 -6.46 11.11 12.36
C THR A 69 -6.62 12.27 13.32
N THR A 70 -7.89 12.56 13.65
CA THR A 70 -8.26 13.59 14.61
C THR A 70 -8.66 12.96 15.94
N ARG A 71 -8.61 13.76 17.00
CA ARG A 71 -9.17 13.47 18.32
C ARG A 71 -10.68 13.75 18.32
N ASP A 72 -11.35 13.41 19.40
CA ASP A 72 -12.79 13.67 19.58
C ASP A 72 -13.12 15.17 19.65
N ASP A 73 -12.15 15.99 20.05
CA ASP A 73 -12.20 17.46 20.06
C ASP A 73 -11.98 18.08 18.66
N GLY A 74 -11.73 17.26 17.64
CA GLY A 74 -11.48 17.68 16.26
C GLY A 74 -10.05 18.13 15.97
N LEU A 75 -9.16 18.16 16.97
CA LEU A 75 -7.74 18.45 16.77
C LEU A 75 -6.98 17.21 16.26
N LEU A 76 -5.81 17.41 15.72
CA LEU A 76 -4.98 16.31 15.24
C LEU A 76 -4.44 15.47 16.40
N ARG A 77 -4.33 14.17 16.20
CA ARG A 77 -3.64 13.25 17.14
C ARG A 77 -2.12 13.37 17.07
N CYS A 78 -1.61 14.00 16.02
CA CYS A 78 -0.17 14.16 15.82
C CYS A 78 0.41 15.14 16.83
N VAL A 79 1.53 14.74 17.46
CA VAL A 79 2.29 15.54 18.43
C VAL A 79 3.65 15.96 17.87
N ALA A 80 3.82 15.93 16.57
CA ALA A 80 5.06 16.32 15.89
C ALA A 80 6.33 15.71 16.51
N CYS A 81 6.31 14.41 16.82
CA CYS A 81 7.41 13.70 17.47
C CYS A 81 8.53 13.25 16.51
N TYR A 82 8.41 13.51 15.22
CA TYR A 82 9.38 13.17 14.16
C TYR A 82 9.65 11.67 13.94
N MET A 83 8.98 10.77 14.67
CA MET A 83 9.23 9.32 14.55
C MET A 83 8.92 8.78 13.16
N CYS A 84 7.84 9.27 12.52
CA CYS A 84 7.46 8.85 11.17
C CYS A 84 8.42 9.39 10.10
N GLU A 85 8.96 10.60 10.28
CA GLU A 85 9.99 11.19 9.42
C GLU A 85 11.28 10.36 9.49
N THR A 86 11.76 10.07 10.71
CA THR A 86 12.95 9.26 10.93
C THR A 86 12.81 7.81 10.40
N ALA A 87 11.62 7.23 10.51
CA ALA A 87 11.36 5.86 10.06
C ALA A 87 11.15 5.75 8.53
N CYS A 88 11.06 6.86 7.82
CA CYS A 88 10.78 6.87 6.39
C CYS A 88 12.01 6.46 5.55
N PRO A 89 12.00 5.34 4.83
CA PRO A 89 13.15 4.91 4.03
C PRO A 89 13.35 5.76 2.76
N ALA A 90 12.31 6.50 2.35
CA ALA A 90 12.33 7.34 1.15
C ALA A 90 12.54 8.83 1.46
N ASP A 91 12.64 9.18 2.75
CA ASP A 91 12.84 10.56 3.21
C ASP A 91 11.85 11.56 2.57
N CYS A 92 10.57 11.15 2.59
CA CYS A 92 9.48 11.85 1.90
C CYS A 92 8.51 12.58 2.84
N ILE A 93 8.78 12.55 4.16
CA ILE A 93 7.95 13.20 5.18
C ILE A 93 8.74 14.36 5.76
N THR A 94 8.12 15.53 5.83
CA THR A 94 8.68 16.72 6.45
C THR A 94 7.70 17.25 7.47
N ILE A 95 8.19 17.53 8.70
CA ILE A 95 7.38 17.98 9.81
C ILE A 95 7.99 19.27 10.37
N VAL A 96 7.14 20.25 10.64
CA VAL A 96 7.51 21.44 11.42
C VAL A 96 6.62 21.47 12.66
N ALA A 97 7.22 21.42 13.83
CA ALA A 97 6.53 21.46 15.12
C ALA A 97 6.43 22.87 15.65
N ASP A 98 5.36 23.14 16.40
CA ASP A 98 5.22 24.32 17.25
C ASP A 98 4.65 23.90 18.62
N GLU A 99 4.74 24.79 19.58
CA GLU A 99 4.19 24.58 20.91
C GLU A 99 2.68 24.90 20.89
N ASP A 100 1.89 24.04 21.51
CA ASP A 100 0.46 24.28 21.69
C ASP A 100 0.27 25.30 22.84
N PRO A 101 -0.33 26.46 22.62
CA PRO A 101 -0.58 27.44 23.69
C PRO A 101 -1.56 26.92 24.77
N GLU A 102 -2.36 25.90 24.46
CA GLU A 102 -3.26 25.21 25.38
C GLU A 102 -2.71 23.84 25.82
N ALA A 103 -1.37 23.72 25.86
CA ALA A 103 -0.66 22.47 26.07
C ALA A 103 -1.10 21.73 27.33
N THR A 104 -1.35 20.43 27.16
CA THR A 104 -1.46 19.46 28.24
C THR A 104 -0.24 18.54 28.24
N VAL A 105 0.04 17.85 29.34
CA VAL A 105 1.19 16.94 29.46
C VAL A 105 1.24 15.88 28.34
N GLU A 106 0.11 15.53 27.76
CA GLU A 106 0.02 14.56 26.66
C GLU A 106 0.14 15.19 25.27
N TRP A 107 -0.16 16.47 25.13
CA TRP A 107 -0.33 17.19 23.86
C TRP A 107 0.38 18.53 23.91
N GLU A 108 1.68 18.47 24.17
CA GLU A 108 2.54 19.63 24.33
C GLU A 108 2.93 20.30 23.01
N LYS A 109 2.96 19.49 21.92
CA LYS A 109 3.36 19.95 20.58
C LYS A 109 2.35 19.54 19.55
N LEU A 110 2.22 20.37 18.52
CA LEU A 110 1.43 20.07 17.34
C LEU A 110 2.22 20.39 16.06
N PRO A 111 1.89 19.73 14.93
CA PRO A 111 2.51 20.06 13.67
C PRO A 111 1.89 21.34 13.10
N VAL A 112 2.70 22.33 12.82
CA VAL A 112 2.32 23.52 12.02
C VAL A 112 2.34 23.17 10.54
N SER A 113 3.35 22.39 10.12
CA SER A 113 3.39 21.79 8.78
C SER A 113 3.66 20.30 8.91
N PHE A 114 2.94 19.54 8.10
CA PHE A 114 3.14 18.12 7.90
C PHE A 114 2.94 17.83 6.42
N GLU A 115 4.00 17.47 5.74
CA GLU A 115 4.01 17.27 4.31
C GLU A 115 4.51 15.87 3.95
N ILE A 116 3.90 15.25 2.95
CA ILE A 116 4.35 13.99 2.36
C ILE A 116 4.50 14.16 0.86
N ASP A 117 5.70 13.96 0.33
CA ASP A 117 5.95 13.85 -1.12
C ASP A 117 5.51 12.46 -1.61
N LEU A 118 4.30 12.37 -2.17
CA LEU A 118 3.71 11.12 -2.64
C LEU A 118 4.40 10.53 -3.86
N LEU A 119 5.19 11.32 -4.61
CA LEU A 119 5.99 10.81 -5.72
C LEU A 119 7.28 10.10 -5.25
N ARG A 120 7.75 10.42 -4.05
CA ARG A 120 8.87 9.71 -3.41
C ARG A 120 8.39 8.55 -2.53
N CYS A 121 7.18 8.65 -2.03
CA CYS A 121 6.63 7.67 -1.10
C CYS A 121 6.53 6.28 -1.76
N VAL A 122 7.04 5.25 -1.09
CA VAL A 122 6.95 3.85 -1.53
C VAL A 122 5.80 3.08 -0.86
N PHE A 123 4.96 3.77 -0.11
CA PHE A 123 3.79 3.21 0.60
C PHE A 123 4.12 1.98 1.47
N CYS A 124 5.30 1.95 2.10
CA CYS A 124 5.75 0.83 2.94
C CYS A 124 5.00 0.71 4.27
N GLY A 125 4.42 1.79 4.80
CA GLY A 125 3.69 1.82 6.06
C GLY A 125 4.55 1.97 7.33
N PHE A 126 5.88 2.08 7.23
CA PHE A 126 6.76 2.24 8.40
C PHE A 126 6.45 3.49 9.23
N CYS A 127 5.99 4.55 8.58
CA CYS A 127 5.54 5.77 9.26
C CYS A 127 4.30 5.52 10.15
N VAL A 128 3.43 4.61 9.74
CA VAL A 128 2.25 4.19 10.53
C VAL A 128 2.69 3.36 11.73
N ASP A 129 3.59 2.40 11.53
CA ASP A 129 4.12 1.55 12.59
C ASP A 129 4.94 2.34 13.63
N ALA A 130 5.67 3.36 13.18
CA ALA A 130 6.47 4.21 14.05
C ALA A 130 5.65 5.23 14.85
N CYS A 131 4.37 5.44 14.54
CA CYS A 131 3.57 6.49 15.16
C CYS A 131 3.04 6.09 16.55
N PRO A 132 3.58 6.66 17.68
CA PRO A 132 3.17 6.25 19.02
C PRO A 132 1.76 6.70 19.40
N LYS A 133 1.21 7.71 18.71
CA LYS A 133 -0.14 8.26 18.94
C LYS A 133 -1.18 7.73 17.94
N GLN A 134 -0.80 6.82 17.03
CA GLN A 134 -1.67 6.31 15.95
C GLN A 134 -2.34 7.46 15.17
N ALA A 135 -1.59 8.55 15.02
CA ALA A 135 -2.05 9.74 14.32
C ALA A 135 -2.04 9.58 12.80
N LEU A 136 -1.22 8.65 12.29
CA LEU A 136 -1.06 8.38 10.88
C LEU A 136 -1.56 6.98 10.57
N ILE A 137 -2.47 6.86 9.62
CA ILE A 137 -2.99 5.59 9.10
C ILE A 137 -2.96 5.61 7.58
N MET A 138 -3.10 4.45 6.95
CA MET A 138 -3.24 4.34 5.50
C MET A 138 -4.64 3.87 5.14
N SER A 139 -5.21 4.49 4.12
CA SER A 139 -6.54 4.14 3.60
C SER A 139 -6.46 3.10 2.49
N ARG A 140 -7.62 2.62 2.04
CA ARG A 140 -7.73 1.83 0.80
C ARG A 140 -7.82 2.70 -0.44
N LYS A 141 -7.94 4.02 -0.29
CA LYS A 141 -7.98 4.97 -1.40
C LYS A 141 -6.61 5.02 -2.08
N HIS A 142 -6.57 4.67 -3.35
CA HIS A 142 -5.35 4.58 -4.14
C HIS A 142 -5.42 5.45 -5.40
N GLU A 143 -6.59 5.97 -5.70
CA GLU A 143 -6.79 6.86 -6.84
C GLU A 143 -6.27 8.26 -6.50
N MET A 144 -5.05 8.51 -6.93
CA MET A 144 -4.36 9.79 -6.74
C MET A 144 -3.83 10.24 -8.09
N VAL A 145 -4.34 11.37 -8.59
CA VAL A 145 -3.91 11.96 -9.85
C VAL A 145 -3.40 13.37 -9.57
N PHE A 146 -2.18 13.65 -10.01
CA PHE A 146 -1.55 14.95 -9.88
C PHE A 146 -1.14 15.43 -11.27
N THR A 147 -1.32 16.70 -11.55
CA THR A 147 -0.95 17.31 -12.83
C THR A 147 0.45 17.94 -12.75
N THR A 148 0.84 18.36 -11.56
CA THR A 148 2.15 18.94 -11.28
C THR A 148 2.84 18.20 -10.13
N ARG A 149 4.16 18.41 -10.01
CA ARG A 149 4.94 17.80 -8.92
C ARG A 149 4.58 18.41 -7.56
N GLU A 150 4.27 19.69 -7.55
CA GLU A 150 3.92 20.43 -6.34
C GLU A 150 2.62 19.91 -5.73
N GLU A 151 1.63 19.57 -6.56
CA GLU A 151 0.36 18.96 -6.10
C GLU A 151 0.55 17.58 -5.45
N ALA A 152 1.64 16.89 -5.80
CA ALA A 152 1.96 15.60 -5.21
C ALA A 152 2.59 15.70 -3.81
N VAL A 153 3.00 16.90 -3.38
CA VAL A 153 3.38 17.19 -2.01
C VAL A 153 2.12 17.54 -1.22
N VAL A 154 1.61 16.57 -0.50
CA VAL A 154 0.32 16.68 0.20
C VAL A 154 0.56 17.25 1.59
N GLY A 155 -0.10 18.35 1.88
CA GLY A 155 -0.01 19.05 3.16
C GLY A 155 -1.00 18.54 4.21
N ILE A 156 -0.92 19.14 5.39
CA ILE A 156 -1.71 18.77 6.58
C ILE A 156 -3.22 18.83 6.33
N ASP A 157 -3.71 19.81 5.57
CA ASP A 157 -5.14 20.00 5.30
C ASP A 157 -5.73 18.91 4.41
N ASP A 158 -4.92 18.39 3.49
CA ASP A 158 -5.31 17.29 2.60
C ASP A 158 -5.20 15.93 3.26
N LEU A 159 -4.27 15.78 4.20
CA LEU A 159 -4.06 14.55 4.96
C LEU A 159 -5.04 14.42 6.13
N ARG A 160 -5.58 15.55 6.61
CA ARG A 160 -6.48 15.58 7.76
C ARG A 160 -7.75 14.77 7.48
N GLN A 161 -8.16 14.00 8.46
CA GLN A 161 -9.43 13.28 8.45
C GLN A 161 -10.62 14.24 8.31
N LYS A 162 -11.43 14.06 7.28
CA LYS A 162 -12.62 14.91 6.98
C LYS A 162 -13.94 14.26 7.40
N GLY A 163 -13.99 13.66 8.58
CA GLY A 163 -15.20 13.01 9.10
C GLY A 163 -14.91 11.63 9.70
N PRO A 164 -15.94 10.88 10.11
CA PRO A 164 -15.74 9.52 10.58
C PRO A 164 -15.12 8.67 9.47
N ILE A 165 -14.12 7.87 9.83
CA ILE A 165 -13.48 6.95 8.89
C ILE A 165 -14.37 5.69 8.87
N GLU A 166 -14.95 5.40 7.72
CA GLU A 166 -15.71 4.17 7.51
C GLU A 166 -14.75 2.98 7.45
N ASP A 167 -15.17 1.83 7.97
CA ASP A 167 -14.34 0.62 7.98
C ASP A 167 -13.95 0.17 6.55
N GLU A 168 -14.77 0.51 5.55
CA GLU A 168 -14.49 0.24 4.14
C GLU A 168 -13.31 1.07 3.60
N ASP A 169 -13.08 2.25 4.14
CA ASP A 169 -11.98 3.14 3.75
C ASP A 169 -10.68 2.84 4.51
N LEU A 170 -10.77 2.11 5.64
CA LEU A 170 -9.60 1.75 6.44
C LEU A 170 -8.72 0.74 5.72
N GLY A 171 -7.46 1.11 5.55
CA GLY A 171 -6.40 0.26 5.06
C GLY A 171 -5.48 -0.21 6.18
N TYR A 172 -4.17 -0.18 5.91
CA TYR A 172 -3.15 -0.64 6.84
C TYR A 172 -3.11 0.20 8.12
N ARG A 173 -3.17 -0.48 9.26
CA ARG A 173 -2.98 0.07 10.60
C ARG A 173 -2.17 -0.92 11.46
N PRO A 174 -1.42 -0.45 12.48
CA PRO A 174 -0.66 -1.33 13.34
C PRO A 174 -1.59 -2.24 14.17
N TYR A 175 -1.06 -3.40 14.58
CA TYR A 175 -1.81 -4.46 15.28
C TYR A 175 -1.90 -4.25 16.83
N TYR A 176 -1.92 -3.05 17.35
CA TYR A 176 -2.10 -2.81 18.79
C TYR A 176 -3.21 -1.83 19.09
#